data_e38fedc5cb954fc8dd439794be26a9e1
#
_entry.id   e38fedc5cb954fc8dd439794be26a9e1
#
_cell.length_a   1.000
_cell.length_b   1.000
_cell.length_c   1.000
_cell.angle_alpha   90.00
_cell.angle_beta   90.00
_cell.angle_gamma   90.00
#
_symmetry.space_group_name_H-M   'P 1'
#
loop_
_entity.id
_entity.type
_entity.pdbx_description
1 polymer ?
#
loop_
_entity_poly.entity_id
_entity_poly.type
_entity_poly.pdbx_seq_one_letter_code
_entity_poly.pdbx_strand_id
1 'polypeptide(L)'
;MASTESRLVDMAHHGQFAHPMSRRAFLSVLGAAGIVVGAGACGSSDSPGGSGAAASGQASAGGGNVKYDKTWCQVTTLSNDFFVAFNEGGKQAMKALGVSMASFEDQGNVNTAIGQVGNVRTAGGKSIFGTPATEAQAAAVTKACQSAGIVYASSYTAPAWYTPADADKWARFITPPSVKIAAATAKALFDKVGGSGTIIHVPGQKGSSADDQRTAGLNMALKDYPNIKIVTATPGNWTAEDARKSFTNILPSVKDFVGVFAQNDSEAAGVIAALDAQGIKGKVVTGFDGNKQNIQYIASGKQYLTSATIGGLTAGLLGVTVFDVINGAKFELPERFLSQGALLVTPDSADKVLNTIYANQLPFDWAKMSKTLHPDNWDPQTLLNPIDPRELYAGVPQEQYKLNSAWDTADIAAVRSTYAAAFKSGPLFEYKSALVA
;
A
#
# COMPACT_ATOMS: atom_id res chain seq x y z
N MET A 1 64.46 6.88 -15.80
CA MET A 1 65.20 7.69 -14.81
C MET A 1 64.22 8.17 -13.76
N ALA A 2 64.38 7.61 -12.59
CA ALA A 2 64.20 8.09 -11.23
C ALA A 2 62.79 8.64 -10.87
N SER A 3 61.96 7.93 -10.14
CA SER A 3 61.93 7.64 -8.67
C SER A 3 61.80 8.92 -7.81
N THR A 4 60.75 9.02 -7.05
CA THR A 4 60.84 9.17 -5.59
C THR A 4 59.52 8.95 -4.90
N GLU A 5 59.55 8.03 -3.98
CA GLU A 5 58.61 7.60 -2.94
C GLU A 5 58.41 8.67 -1.83
N SER A 6 57.34 8.41 -1.12
CA SER A 6 57.17 8.52 0.34
C SER A 6 57.10 9.91 1.01
N ARG A 7 55.97 10.07 1.74
CA ARG A 7 55.98 10.25 3.22
C ARG A 7 54.61 10.16 3.82
N LEU A 8 54.37 9.05 4.52
CA LEU A 8 53.49 8.95 5.67
C LEU A 8 54.02 9.80 6.81
N VAL A 9 53.18 10.58 7.49
CA VAL A 9 53.40 10.96 8.89
C VAL A 9 52.10 10.85 9.65
N ASP A 10 52.14 9.96 10.58
CA ASP A 10 51.33 9.69 11.77
C ASP A 10 51.01 10.96 12.59
N MET A 11 49.79 11.06 13.09
CA MET A 11 49.51 11.67 14.39
C MET A 11 48.32 10.98 15.05
N ALA A 12 48.62 9.99 15.86
CA ALA A 12 47.81 9.55 16.97
C ALA A 12 47.96 10.51 18.14
N HIS A 13 46.90 10.85 18.88
CA HIS A 13 46.78 10.69 20.34
C HIS A 13 45.58 11.42 20.96
N HIS A 14 44.96 10.69 21.84
CA HIS A 14 44.14 11.03 23.03
C HIS A 14 42.67 11.43 22.77
N GLY A 15 41.68 10.82 23.46
CA GLY A 15 41.69 9.91 24.58
C GLY A 15 40.25 9.47 24.93
N GLN A 16 40.20 8.25 25.32
CA GLN A 16 39.40 7.61 26.35
C GLN A 16 38.08 8.26 26.83
N PHE A 17 36.94 7.56 26.70
CA PHE A 17 36.25 6.99 27.87
C PHE A 17 35.16 5.98 27.37
N ALA A 18 35.51 4.72 27.40
CA ALA A 18 34.54 3.62 27.34
C ALA A 18 34.41 3.06 28.75
N HIS A 19 33.20 3.09 29.30
CA HIS A 19 32.84 2.23 30.42
C HIS A 19 31.71 1.28 30.01
N PRO A 20 31.87 -0.04 30.19
CA PRO A 20 30.82 -1.00 29.93
C PRO A 20 29.84 -1.02 31.13
N MET A 21 28.57 -0.69 30.88
CA MET A 21 27.52 -0.91 31.86
C MET A 21 27.20 -2.39 31.96
N SER A 22 27.34 -2.92 33.21
CA SER A 22 27.14 -4.31 33.57
C SER A 22 25.66 -4.70 33.55
N ARG A 23 25.41 -5.98 33.19
CA ARG A 23 24.10 -6.65 33.06
C ARG A 23 23.27 -6.75 34.36
N ARG A 24 23.50 -5.94 35.39
CA ARG A 24 22.81 -6.06 36.70
C ARG A 24 21.91 -4.89 37.10
N ALA A 25 21.63 -3.92 36.20
CA ALA A 25 20.81 -2.76 36.53
C ALA A 25 19.41 -2.75 35.87
N PHE A 26 18.89 -3.89 35.41
CA PHE A 26 17.58 -3.94 34.72
C PHE A 26 16.49 -4.77 35.43
N LEU A 27 16.68 -5.03 36.71
CA LEU A 27 15.70 -5.80 37.51
C LEU A 27 15.39 -5.12 38.83
N SER A 28 14.82 -3.93 38.84
CA SER A 28 14.20 -3.35 40.03
C SER A 28 13.31 -2.14 39.71
N VAL A 29 12.19 -2.35 39.03
CA VAL A 29 10.96 -1.55 39.18
C VAL A 29 9.77 -2.43 38.76
N LEU A 30 9.36 -3.31 39.66
CA LEU A 30 8.06 -3.96 39.64
C LEU A 30 7.71 -4.25 41.13
N GLY A 31 6.93 -3.37 41.72
CA GLY A 31 6.40 -3.59 43.05
C GLY A 31 5.48 -2.47 43.50
N ALA A 32 4.25 -2.84 43.73
CA ALA A 32 3.22 -2.14 44.49
C ALA A 32 2.18 -1.29 43.72
N ALA A 33 1.03 -1.90 43.48
CA ALA A 33 -0.28 -1.30 43.78
C ALA A 33 -1.36 -2.40 43.81
N GLY A 34 -1.84 -2.70 44.84
CA GLY A 34 -2.84 -3.22 45.69
C GLY A 34 -4.16 -3.60 45.01
N ILE A 35 -4.58 -4.81 45.37
CA ILE A 35 -5.92 -5.37 45.20
C ILE A 35 -6.86 -4.67 46.17
N VAL A 36 -7.98 -4.12 45.73
CA VAL A 36 -9.15 -3.86 46.56
C VAL A 36 -10.33 -4.64 45.97
N VAL A 37 -10.69 -5.69 46.67
CA VAL A 37 -11.96 -6.41 46.51
C VAL A 37 -12.99 -5.67 47.35
N GLY A 38 -14.10 -5.23 46.70
CA GLY A 38 -15.26 -4.65 47.36
C GLY A 38 -16.53 -5.32 46.82
N ALA A 39 -17.07 -6.25 47.58
CA ALA A 39 -18.43 -6.77 47.41
C ALA A 39 -19.44 -5.87 48.13
N GLY A 40 -20.62 -5.68 47.54
CA GLY A 40 -21.76 -4.99 48.22
C GLY A 40 -22.88 -4.71 47.25
N ALA A 41 -23.79 -5.47 47.24
CA ALA A 41 -25.22 -5.70 47.43
C ALA A 41 -26.18 -4.55 47.07
N CYS A 42 -27.16 -4.95 46.25
CA CYS A 42 -28.59 -4.58 46.14
C CYS A 42 -29.14 -3.26 46.74
N GLY A 43 -29.92 -2.57 45.90
CA GLY A 43 -30.91 -1.55 46.30
C GLY A 43 -31.68 -0.96 45.14
N SER A 44 -32.95 -1.31 45.05
CA SER A 44 -33.96 -0.83 44.11
C SER A 44 -34.44 0.58 44.47
N SER A 45 -34.79 1.43 43.49
CA SER A 45 -36.12 2.03 43.29
C SER A 45 -36.10 3.26 42.42
N ASP A 46 -37.07 3.26 41.49
CA ASP A 46 -37.90 4.35 40.94
C ASP A 46 -37.35 5.49 40.05
N SER A 47 -37.94 5.51 38.86
CA SER A 47 -38.01 6.56 37.84
C SER A 47 -38.83 7.82 38.33
N PRO A 48 -38.95 8.94 37.56
CA PRO A 48 -39.03 9.07 36.10
C PRO A 48 -38.49 10.37 35.44
N GLY A 49 -38.35 10.34 34.14
CA GLY A 49 -38.70 11.49 33.27
C GLY A 49 -37.55 12.27 32.64
N GLY A 50 -37.48 12.28 31.30
CA GLY A 50 -36.85 13.34 30.54
C GLY A 50 -36.20 12.94 29.22
N SER A 51 -37.04 12.85 28.16
CA SER A 51 -36.79 13.21 26.74
C SER A 51 -35.39 13.13 26.10
N GLY A 52 -35.22 12.23 25.14
CA GLY A 52 -34.89 12.52 23.77
C GLY A 52 -33.47 12.92 23.39
N ALA A 53 -32.67 11.95 23.03
CA ALA A 53 -31.64 12.15 22.01
C ALA A 53 -31.52 10.84 21.19
N ALA A 54 -31.69 10.99 19.87
CA ALA A 54 -31.63 9.91 18.94
C ALA A 54 -30.21 9.28 18.95
N ALA A 55 -30.09 8.09 19.50
CA ALA A 55 -28.91 7.26 19.34
C ALA A 55 -28.96 6.69 17.91
N SER A 56 -27.98 7.11 17.10
CA SER A 56 -27.63 6.46 15.84
C SER A 56 -27.40 4.95 16.10
N GLY A 57 -28.27 4.16 15.53
CA GLY A 57 -28.23 2.69 15.69
C GLY A 57 -26.90 2.12 15.20
N GLN A 58 -26.11 1.68 16.13
CA GLN A 58 -25.05 0.73 15.88
C GLN A 58 -25.73 -0.59 15.55
N ALA A 59 -25.76 -0.94 14.24
CA ALA A 59 -26.21 -2.24 13.82
C ALA A 59 -25.32 -3.29 14.53
N SER A 60 -25.90 -4.02 15.47
CA SER A 60 -25.30 -5.24 16.01
C SER A 60 -25.10 -6.19 14.83
N ALA A 61 -23.88 -6.34 14.36
CA ALA A 61 -23.51 -7.39 13.44
C ALA A 61 -23.91 -8.73 14.06
N GLY A 62 -24.75 -9.49 13.36
CA GLY A 62 -25.18 -10.81 13.80
C GLY A 62 -23.98 -11.65 14.15
N GLY A 63 -23.93 -12.15 15.37
CA GLY A 63 -22.79 -12.85 15.94
C GLY A 63 -22.52 -14.20 15.30
N GLY A 64 -21.80 -14.18 14.18
CA GLY A 64 -21.03 -15.35 13.77
C GLY A 64 -19.86 -15.51 14.73
N ASN A 65 -19.61 -16.74 15.18
CA ASN A 65 -18.51 -17.08 16.09
C ASN A 65 -17.17 -16.67 15.45
N VAL A 66 -16.67 -15.48 15.79
CA VAL A 66 -15.36 -15.01 15.34
C VAL A 66 -14.30 -15.96 15.87
N LYS A 67 -13.60 -16.67 14.98
CA LYS A 67 -12.61 -17.69 15.37
C LYS A 67 -11.29 -17.08 15.87
N TYR A 68 -11.10 -15.79 15.75
CA TYR A 68 -9.91 -15.09 16.23
C TYR A 68 -10.23 -13.62 16.53
N ASP A 69 -9.41 -13.01 17.38
CA ASP A 69 -9.59 -11.66 17.89
C ASP A 69 -8.42 -10.72 17.58
N LYS A 70 -7.36 -11.23 16.94
CA LYS A 70 -6.15 -10.45 16.66
C LYS A 70 -5.48 -10.82 15.33
N THR A 71 -5.02 -9.80 14.61
CA THR A 71 -4.21 -9.90 13.40
C THR A 71 -3.05 -8.91 13.41
N TRP A 72 -2.17 -8.99 12.41
CA TRP A 72 -1.02 -8.11 12.25
C TRP A 72 -0.95 -7.53 10.85
N CYS A 73 -0.60 -6.24 10.79
CA CYS A 73 -0.28 -5.56 9.54
C CYS A 73 1.24 -5.35 9.47
N GLN A 74 1.85 -5.78 8.36
CA GLN A 74 3.27 -5.63 8.10
C GLN A 74 3.49 -4.60 7.00
N VAL A 75 4.28 -3.57 7.30
CA VAL A 75 4.61 -2.48 6.39
C VAL A 75 6.11 -2.18 6.45
N THR A 76 6.62 -1.51 5.43
CA THR A 76 8.02 -1.12 5.39
C THR A 76 8.35 -0.11 6.49
N THR A 77 7.53 0.96 6.63
CA THR A 77 7.74 2.01 7.63
C THR A 77 6.43 2.75 7.90
N LEU A 78 6.32 3.37 9.08
CA LEU A 78 5.21 4.27 9.44
C LEU A 78 5.64 5.75 9.44
N SER A 79 6.77 6.08 8.80
CA SER A 79 7.22 7.45 8.57
C SER A 79 6.88 7.99 7.17
N ASN A 80 6.18 7.21 6.34
CA ASN A 80 5.75 7.57 5.00
C ASN A 80 4.22 7.59 4.93
N ASP A 81 3.65 8.64 4.33
CA ASP A 81 2.20 8.89 4.29
C ASP A 81 1.39 7.73 3.70
N PHE A 82 1.92 7.07 2.67
CA PHE A 82 1.26 5.89 2.08
C PHE A 82 1.11 4.76 3.11
N PHE A 83 2.20 4.39 3.81
CA PHE A 83 2.16 3.30 4.79
C PHE A 83 1.37 3.67 6.04
N VAL A 84 1.37 4.95 6.44
CA VAL A 84 0.49 5.45 7.51
C VAL A 84 -0.97 5.28 7.10
N ALA A 85 -1.36 5.74 5.92
CA ALA A 85 -2.73 5.60 5.40
C ALA A 85 -3.12 4.13 5.24
N PHE A 86 -2.22 3.29 4.73
CA PHE A 86 -2.40 1.84 4.62
C PHE A 86 -2.70 1.21 5.97
N ASN A 87 -1.86 1.48 6.96
CA ASN A 87 -2.01 0.94 8.31
C ASN A 87 -3.31 1.40 8.99
N GLU A 88 -3.68 2.67 8.85
CA GLU A 88 -4.92 3.21 9.42
C GLU A 88 -6.18 2.62 8.76
N GLY A 89 -6.18 2.41 7.45
CA GLY A 89 -7.29 1.73 6.77
C GLY A 89 -7.45 0.27 7.23
N GLY A 90 -6.33 -0.43 7.42
CA GLY A 90 -6.33 -1.77 8.02
C GLY A 90 -6.90 -1.78 9.44
N LYS A 91 -6.51 -0.83 10.29
CA LYS A 91 -7.07 -0.68 11.65
C LYS A 91 -8.56 -0.43 11.64
N GLN A 92 -9.04 0.47 10.76
CA GLN A 92 -10.47 0.78 10.63
C GLN A 92 -11.27 -0.47 10.24
N ALA A 93 -10.79 -1.22 9.24
CA ALA A 93 -11.44 -2.45 8.80
C ALA A 93 -11.48 -3.50 9.91
N MET A 94 -10.34 -3.76 10.56
CA MET A 94 -10.28 -4.74 11.65
C MET A 94 -11.15 -4.36 12.83
N LYS A 95 -11.17 -3.09 13.23
CA LYS A 95 -12.06 -2.58 14.27
C LYS A 95 -13.54 -2.80 13.93
N ALA A 96 -13.94 -2.55 12.69
CA ALA A 96 -15.32 -2.77 12.24
C ALA A 96 -15.71 -4.26 12.27
N LEU A 97 -14.73 -5.16 12.11
CA LEU A 97 -14.92 -6.61 12.17
C LEU A 97 -14.74 -7.19 13.60
N GLY A 98 -14.53 -6.36 14.62
CA GLY A 98 -14.31 -6.80 15.99
C GLY A 98 -12.96 -7.47 16.24
N VAL A 99 -11.97 -7.24 15.39
CA VAL A 99 -10.62 -7.82 15.47
C VAL A 99 -9.60 -6.73 15.84
N SER A 100 -8.76 -6.99 16.83
CA SER A 100 -7.62 -6.12 17.15
C SER A 100 -6.51 -6.25 16.11
N MET A 101 -5.79 -5.17 15.82
CA MET A 101 -4.66 -5.16 14.89
C MET A 101 -3.41 -4.58 15.53
N ALA A 102 -2.31 -5.31 15.44
CA ALA A 102 -0.98 -4.79 15.72
C ALA A 102 -0.24 -4.49 14.42
N SER A 103 0.77 -3.63 14.45
CA SER A 103 1.55 -3.25 13.28
C SER A 103 3.02 -3.62 13.46
N PHE A 104 3.66 -4.00 12.37
CA PHE A 104 5.09 -4.23 12.28
C PHE A 104 5.70 -3.34 11.21
N GLU A 105 6.89 -2.82 11.50
CA GLU A 105 7.75 -2.15 10.52
C GLU A 105 8.98 -3.04 10.27
N ASP A 106 9.22 -3.40 9.01
CA ASP A 106 10.35 -4.27 8.64
C ASP A 106 11.52 -3.52 7.99
N GLN A 107 11.34 -2.22 7.73
CA GLN A 107 12.33 -1.34 7.08
C GLN A 107 12.83 -1.88 5.72
N GLY A 108 11.98 -2.64 5.02
CA GLY A 108 12.34 -3.32 3.77
C GLY A 108 13.33 -4.49 3.96
N ASN A 109 13.61 -4.89 5.20
CA ASN A 109 14.55 -5.96 5.50
C ASN A 109 13.86 -7.33 5.53
N VAL A 110 14.29 -8.22 4.64
CA VAL A 110 13.71 -9.56 4.47
C VAL A 110 13.80 -10.40 5.75
N ASN A 111 14.93 -10.36 6.44
CA ASN A 111 15.13 -11.17 7.66
C ASN A 111 14.25 -10.65 8.82
N THR A 112 14.12 -9.33 8.95
CA THR A 112 13.20 -8.70 9.90
C THR A 112 11.77 -9.14 9.62
N ALA A 113 11.33 -9.07 8.36
CA ALA A 113 9.99 -9.45 7.94
C ALA A 113 9.68 -10.94 8.25
N ILE A 114 10.62 -11.85 7.96
CA ILE A 114 10.51 -13.28 8.31
C ILE A 114 10.46 -13.47 9.83
N GLY A 115 11.31 -12.77 10.58
CA GLY A 115 11.34 -12.84 12.05
C GLY A 115 10.00 -12.42 12.67
N GLN A 116 9.33 -11.42 12.10
CA GLN A 116 8.00 -10.98 12.52
C GLN A 116 6.94 -12.07 12.32
N VAL A 117 7.00 -12.86 11.24
CA VAL A 117 6.13 -14.04 11.07
C VAL A 117 6.34 -15.04 12.21
N GLY A 118 7.58 -15.29 12.61
CA GLY A 118 7.92 -16.11 13.77
C GLY A 118 7.32 -15.58 15.08
N ASN A 119 7.37 -14.25 15.27
CA ASN A 119 6.78 -13.60 16.44
C ASN A 119 5.26 -13.77 16.50
N VAL A 120 4.58 -13.61 15.34
CA VAL A 120 3.13 -13.86 15.24
C VAL A 120 2.78 -15.30 15.61
N ARG A 121 3.52 -16.27 15.07
CA ARG A 121 3.32 -17.68 15.40
C ARG A 121 3.49 -17.95 16.90
N THR A 122 4.55 -17.43 17.51
CA THR A 122 4.83 -17.58 18.95
C THR A 122 3.73 -16.94 19.81
N ALA A 123 3.14 -15.84 19.36
CA ALA A 123 2.02 -15.18 20.00
C ALA A 123 0.66 -15.88 19.77
N GLY A 124 0.63 -17.05 19.11
CA GLY A 124 -0.60 -17.76 18.76
C GLY A 124 -1.42 -17.11 17.64
N GLY A 125 -0.82 -16.17 16.91
CA GLY A 125 -1.48 -15.47 15.81
C GLY A 125 -1.75 -16.38 14.63
N LYS A 126 -2.84 -16.09 13.91
CA LYS A 126 -3.33 -16.92 12.79
C LYS A 126 -3.23 -16.23 11.44
N SER A 127 -3.04 -14.92 11.41
CA SER A 127 -3.01 -14.15 10.17
C SER A 127 -2.07 -12.95 10.23
N ILE A 128 -1.55 -12.61 9.05
CA ILE A 128 -0.81 -11.38 8.75
C ILE A 128 -1.33 -10.85 7.42
N PHE A 129 -1.40 -9.54 7.26
CA PHE A 129 -1.52 -8.93 5.95
C PHE A 129 -0.53 -7.76 5.82
N GLY A 130 -0.21 -7.37 4.59
CA GLY A 130 0.76 -6.30 4.42
C GLY A 130 1.17 -6.02 2.98
N THR A 131 2.20 -5.20 2.86
CA THR A 131 2.78 -4.82 1.58
C THR A 131 4.29 -4.93 1.62
N PRO A 132 4.86 -6.00 1.04
CA PRO A 132 6.30 -6.21 0.98
C PRO A 132 6.99 -5.18 0.07
N ALA A 133 8.20 -4.76 0.43
CA ALA A 133 8.96 -3.76 -0.31
C ALA A 133 9.52 -4.27 -1.64
N THR A 134 9.92 -5.55 -1.69
CA THR A 134 10.55 -6.18 -2.87
C THR A 134 9.95 -7.54 -3.18
N GLU A 135 10.12 -8.00 -4.41
CA GLU A 135 9.68 -9.34 -4.84
C GLU A 135 10.34 -10.47 -4.02
N ALA A 136 11.62 -10.31 -3.69
CA ALA A 136 12.33 -11.25 -2.83
C ALA A 136 11.72 -11.32 -1.44
N GLN A 137 11.35 -10.18 -0.85
CA GLN A 137 10.66 -10.12 0.44
C GLN A 137 9.27 -10.75 0.34
N ALA A 138 8.50 -10.45 -0.70
CA ALA A 138 7.17 -11.02 -0.91
C ALA A 138 7.21 -12.56 -0.93
N ALA A 139 8.11 -13.15 -1.72
CA ALA A 139 8.28 -14.58 -1.79
C ALA A 139 8.73 -15.18 -0.44
N ALA A 140 9.66 -14.54 0.25
CA ALA A 140 10.21 -15.01 1.53
C ALA A 140 9.16 -15.00 2.65
N VAL A 141 8.42 -13.89 2.80
CA VAL A 141 7.34 -13.77 3.80
C VAL A 141 6.22 -14.76 3.52
N THR A 142 5.81 -14.92 2.26
CA THR A 142 4.78 -15.89 1.88
C THR A 142 5.19 -17.32 2.25
N LYS A 143 6.44 -17.72 1.96
CA LYS A 143 6.98 -19.04 2.34
C LYS A 143 7.05 -19.21 3.87
N ALA A 144 7.44 -18.18 4.59
CA ALA A 144 7.45 -18.19 6.05
C ALA A 144 6.04 -18.36 6.63
N CYS A 145 5.05 -17.64 6.12
CA CYS A 145 3.64 -17.77 6.51
C CYS A 145 3.10 -19.17 6.19
N GLN A 146 3.38 -19.69 4.99
CA GLN A 146 3.02 -21.06 4.61
C GLN A 146 3.57 -22.09 5.60
N SER A 147 4.86 -22.02 5.93
CA SER A 147 5.53 -22.91 6.87
C SER A 147 5.03 -22.77 8.30
N ALA A 148 4.64 -21.57 8.70
CA ALA A 148 4.10 -21.27 10.02
C ALA A 148 2.61 -21.62 10.18
N GLY A 149 1.91 -21.94 9.09
CA GLY A 149 0.46 -22.14 9.07
C GLY A 149 -0.36 -20.86 9.24
N ILE A 150 0.25 -19.69 8.99
CA ILE A 150 -0.35 -18.36 9.12
C ILE A 150 -1.00 -17.96 7.79
N VAL A 151 -2.26 -17.54 7.83
CA VAL A 151 -2.96 -16.97 6.68
C VAL A 151 -2.34 -15.63 6.32
N TYR A 152 -1.98 -15.45 5.06
CA TYR A 152 -1.33 -14.24 4.57
C TYR A 152 -2.14 -13.60 3.44
N ALA A 153 -2.26 -12.28 3.46
CA ALA A 153 -2.77 -11.51 2.33
C ALA A 153 -1.82 -10.34 2.06
N SER A 154 -1.52 -10.07 0.78
CA SER A 154 -0.52 -9.05 0.43
C SER A 154 -0.94 -8.19 -0.74
N SER A 155 -0.21 -7.08 -0.93
CA SER A 155 -0.48 -6.12 -1.99
C SER A 155 0.77 -5.56 -2.66
N TYR A 156 0.56 -4.95 -3.82
CA TYR A 156 1.48 -4.17 -4.65
C TYR A 156 2.67 -4.94 -5.23
N THR A 157 3.43 -5.67 -4.42
CA THR A 157 4.66 -6.31 -4.85
C THR A 157 4.58 -7.83 -4.70
N ALA A 158 4.76 -8.54 -5.79
CA ALA A 158 4.91 -9.99 -5.84
C ALA A 158 5.72 -10.37 -7.08
N PRO A 159 6.57 -11.39 -7.03
CA PRO A 159 7.24 -11.87 -8.23
C PRO A 159 6.21 -12.52 -9.16
N ALA A 160 6.33 -12.30 -10.45
CA ALA A 160 5.39 -12.80 -11.44
C ALA A 160 5.28 -14.34 -11.49
N TRP A 161 6.34 -15.01 -11.05
CA TRP A 161 6.44 -16.50 -11.04
C TRP A 161 5.92 -17.14 -9.73
N TYR A 162 5.58 -16.37 -8.72
CA TYR A 162 5.12 -16.87 -7.43
C TYR A 162 3.81 -16.20 -7.04
N THR A 163 2.74 -16.95 -7.13
CA THR A 163 1.37 -16.48 -7.02
C THR A 163 0.61 -17.24 -5.92
N PRO A 164 -0.61 -16.86 -5.56
CA PRO A 164 -1.41 -17.64 -4.63
C PRO A 164 -1.66 -19.11 -5.03
N ALA A 165 -1.44 -19.48 -6.29
CA ALA A 165 -1.46 -20.89 -6.71
C ALA A 165 -0.30 -21.73 -6.13
N ASP A 166 0.77 -21.05 -5.67
CA ASP A 166 2.00 -21.70 -5.18
C ASP A 166 2.04 -21.81 -3.65
N ALA A 167 1.07 -21.21 -2.94
CA ALA A 167 1.03 -21.20 -1.48
C ALA A 167 -0.40 -21.15 -0.94
N ASP A 168 -0.88 -22.22 -0.32
CA ASP A 168 -2.26 -22.31 0.20
C ASP A 168 -2.57 -21.26 1.28
N LYS A 169 -1.56 -20.88 2.08
CA LYS A 169 -1.73 -19.87 3.11
C LYS A 169 -1.69 -18.44 2.57
N TRP A 170 -1.31 -18.23 1.32
CA TRP A 170 -1.43 -16.94 0.68
C TRP A 170 -2.87 -16.73 0.18
N ALA A 171 -3.71 -16.22 1.05
CA ALA A 171 -5.14 -16.11 0.83
C ALA A 171 -5.50 -15.21 -0.35
N ARG A 172 -4.78 -14.07 -0.51
CA ARG A 172 -5.04 -13.13 -1.60
C ARG A 172 -3.86 -12.20 -1.84
N PHE A 173 -3.68 -11.84 -3.11
CA PHE A 173 -2.87 -10.74 -3.58
C PHE A 173 -3.77 -9.69 -4.23
N ILE A 174 -3.65 -8.42 -3.81
CA ILE A 174 -4.38 -7.29 -4.38
C ILE A 174 -3.38 -6.23 -4.84
N THR A 175 -3.47 -5.82 -6.10
CA THR A 175 -2.58 -4.78 -6.64
C THR A 175 -3.37 -3.90 -7.62
N PRO A 176 -3.00 -2.62 -7.84
CA PRO A 176 -3.56 -1.88 -8.97
C PRO A 176 -3.09 -2.50 -10.30
N PRO A 177 -3.80 -2.29 -11.41
CA PRO A 177 -3.34 -2.67 -12.74
C PRO A 177 -2.25 -1.69 -13.22
N SER A 178 -1.08 -1.75 -12.58
CA SER A 178 -0.05 -0.70 -12.60
C SER A 178 0.44 -0.33 -13.99
N VAL A 179 0.56 -1.29 -14.92
CA VAL A 179 0.95 -1.00 -16.32
C VAL A 179 -0.10 -0.11 -16.99
N LYS A 180 -1.39 -0.48 -16.87
CA LYS A 180 -2.49 0.29 -17.50
C LYS A 180 -2.63 1.68 -16.89
N ILE A 181 -2.57 1.77 -15.56
CA ILE A 181 -2.67 3.04 -14.84
C ILE A 181 -1.50 3.94 -15.20
N ALA A 182 -0.28 3.42 -15.24
CA ALA A 182 0.90 4.19 -15.60
C ALA A 182 0.85 4.68 -17.05
N ALA A 183 0.34 3.85 -17.97
CA ALA A 183 0.12 4.28 -19.36
C ALA A 183 -0.91 5.41 -19.43
N ALA A 184 -2.03 5.31 -18.69
CA ALA A 184 -3.04 6.36 -18.64
C ALA A 184 -2.50 7.67 -18.02
N THR A 185 -1.72 7.57 -16.93
CA THR A 185 -1.06 8.71 -16.28
C THR A 185 -0.05 9.37 -17.21
N ALA A 186 0.79 8.58 -17.88
CA ALA A 186 1.78 9.10 -18.83
C ALA A 186 1.11 9.78 -20.04
N LYS A 187 0.06 9.16 -20.58
CA LYS A 187 -0.73 9.76 -21.67
C LYS A 187 -1.33 11.11 -21.26
N ALA A 188 -1.95 11.18 -20.08
CA ALA A 188 -2.50 12.44 -19.57
C ALA A 188 -1.42 13.51 -19.37
N LEU A 189 -0.22 13.12 -18.87
CA LEU A 189 0.93 14.01 -18.77
C LEU A 189 1.37 14.50 -20.15
N PHE A 190 1.52 13.61 -21.12
CA PHE A 190 1.99 13.95 -22.47
C PHE A 190 0.99 14.85 -23.21
N ASP A 191 -0.32 14.57 -23.09
CA ASP A 191 -1.38 15.42 -23.64
C ASP A 191 -1.33 16.82 -23.00
N LYS A 192 -1.14 16.90 -21.67
CA LYS A 192 -1.09 18.17 -20.92
C LYS A 192 0.08 19.06 -21.34
N VAL A 193 1.21 18.47 -21.71
CA VAL A 193 2.39 19.23 -22.19
C VAL A 193 2.39 19.45 -23.73
N GLY A 194 1.31 19.11 -24.41
CA GLY A 194 1.20 19.31 -25.87
C GLY A 194 1.93 18.26 -26.72
N GLY A 195 2.17 17.07 -26.20
CA GLY A 195 2.73 15.93 -26.94
C GLY A 195 4.20 16.03 -27.28
N SER A 196 4.95 17.01 -26.75
CA SER A 196 6.36 17.23 -27.08
C SER A 196 7.16 17.78 -25.88
N GLY A 197 8.46 17.49 -25.88
CA GLY A 197 9.39 17.99 -24.86
C GLY A 197 10.03 16.88 -24.02
N THR A 198 10.84 17.28 -23.05
CA THR A 198 11.52 16.34 -22.16
C THR A 198 10.74 16.15 -20.87
N ILE A 199 10.50 14.90 -20.53
CA ILE A 199 9.90 14.47 -19.24
C ILE A 199 10.99 13.83 -18.39
N ILE A 200 11.11 14.28 -17.15
CA ILE A 200 11.97 13.61 -16.16
C ILE A 200 11.15 12.48 -15.53
N HIS A 201 11.66 11.26 -15.60
CA HIS A 201 11.12 10.10 -14.92
C HIS A 201 11.86 9.90 -13.60
N VAL A 202 11.14 9.91 -12.48
CA VAL A 202 11.66 9.55 -11.15
C VAL A 202 11.14 8.15 -10.84
N PRO A 203 11.98 7.11 -10.97
CA PRO A 203 11.59 5.72 -10.73
C PRO A 203 11.50 5.41 -9.24
N GLY A 204 10.72 4.38 -8.90
CA GLY A 204 10.56 3.88 -7.56
C GLY A 204 11.75 3.05 -7.05
N GLN A 205 11.47 2.13 -6.12
CA GLN A 205 12.49 1.26 -5.53
C GLN A 205 12.77 0.06 -6.45
N LYS A 206 14.03 -0.18 -6.75
CA LYS A 206 14.46 -1.34 -7.53
C LYS A 206 14.11 -2.67 -6.83
N GLY A 207 13.68 -3.64 -7.63
CA GLY A 207 13.23 -4.95 -7.15
C GLY A 207 11.78 -4.97 -6.63
N SER A 208 11.06 -3.87 -6.82
CA SER A 208 9.61 -3.79 -6.65
C SER A 208 8.92 -3.98 -8.00
N SER A 209 7.97 -4.91 -8.09
CA SER A 209 7.17 -5.10 -9.31
C SER A 209 6.36 -3.85 -9.68
N ALA A 210 6.03 -2.99 -8.72
CA ALA A 210 5.37 -1.72 -8.98
C ALA A 210 6.27 -0.74 -9.78
N ASP A 211 7.59 -0.68 -9.50
CA ASP A 211 8.54 0.11 -10.29
C ASP A 211 8.60 -0.37 -11.74
N ASP A 212 8.76 -1.69 -11.93
CA ASP A 212 8.86 -2.29 -13.26
C ASP A 212 7.58 -2.11 -14.07
N GLN A 213 6.42 -2.33 -13.45
CA GLN A 213 5.10 -2.17 -14.10
C GLN A 213 4.81 -0.71 -14.46
N ARG A 214 5.11 0.25 -13.57
CA ARG A 214 4.91 1.68 -13.85
C ARG A 214 5.87 2.18 -14.94
N THR A 215 7.10 1.68 -14.96
CA THR A 215 8.06 1.92 -16.05
C THR A 215 7.57 1.33 -17.38
N ALA A 216 7.04 0.10 -17.37
CA ALA A 216 6.46 -0.52 -18.57
C ALA A 216 5.28 0.28 -19.11
N GLY A 217 4.40 0.78 -18.24
CA GLY A 217 3.28 1.63 -18.63
C GLY A 217 3.71 2.97 -19.23
N LEU A 218 4.70 3.63 -18.63
CA LEU A 218 5.31 4.85 -19.20
C LEU A 218 5.84 4.59 -20.63
N ASN A 219 6.61 3.50 -20.80
CA ASN A 219 7.17 3.12 -22.09
C ASN A 219 6.08 2.70 -23.11
N MET A 220 4.98 2.13 -22.64
CA MET A 220 3.83 1.82 -23.50
C MET A 220 3.21 3.08 -24.07
N ALA A 221 2.93 4.08 -23.23
CA ALA A 221 2.38 5.36 -23.67
C ALA A 221 3.32 6.12 -24.60
N LEU A 222 4.64 6.05 -24.36
CA LEU A 222 5.65 6.76 -25.13
C LEU A 222 5.65 6.38 -26.63
N LYS A 223 5.18 5.18 -26.97
CA LYS A 223 5.13 4.73 -28.38
C LYS A 223 4.23 5.61 -29.26
N ASP A 224 3.21 6.22 -28.67
CA ASP A 224 2.25 7.08 -29.36
C ASP A 224 2.68 8.56 -29.37
N TYR A 225 3.82 8.91 -28.71
CA TYR A 225 4.29 10.30 -28.56
C TYR A 225 5.75 10.46 -29.00
N PRO A 226 6.03 10.44 -30.30
CA PRO A 226 7.41 10.42 -30.82
C PRO A 226 8.23 11.67 -30.49
N ASN A 227 7.58 12.78 -30.13
CA ASN A 227 8.26 14.04 -29.78
C ASN A 227 8.48 14.20 -28.27
N ILE A 228 8.07 13.23 -27.45
CA ILE A 228 8.40 13.17 -26.03
C ILE A 228 9.74 12.44 -25.85
N LYS A 229 10.59 13.02 -25.03
CA LYS A 229 11.87 12.42 -24.60
C LYS A 229 11.81 12.12 -23.11
N ILE A 230 12.21 10.93 -22.71
CA ILE A 230 12.31 10.55 -21.29
C ILE A 230 13.77 10.62 -20.86
N VAL A 231 14.01 11.33 -19.73
CA VAL A 231 15.28 11.31 -19.03
C VAL A 231 15.01 10.75 -17.64
N THR A 232 15.66 9.63 -17.31
CA THR A 232 15.42 8.93 -16.07
C THR A 232 16.43 9.35 -15.02
N ALA A 233 15.94 9.79 -13.87
CA ALA A 233 16.73 10.12 -12.67
C ALA A 233 17.14 8.84 -11.92
N THR A 234 17.97 8.98 -10.88
CA THR A 234 18.20 7.88 -9.96
C THR A 234 16.91 7.53 -9.19
N PRO A 235 16.74 6.31 -8.66
CA PRO A 235 15.55 5.94 -7.92
C PRO A 235 15.21 6.88 -6.76
N GLY A 236 13.94 7.24 -6.63
CA GLY A 236 13.40 7.99 -5.50
C GLY A 236 13.00 7.10 -4.31
N ASN A 237 13.10 5.76 -4.48
CA ASN A 237 12.92 4.76 -3.44
C ASN A 237 11.61 4.90 -2.65
N TRP A 238 10.56 5.39 -3.30
CA TRP A 238 9.25 5.67 -2.73
C TRP A 238 9.22 6.77 -1.65
N THR A 239 10.32 7.56 -1.49
CA THR A 239 10.40 8.60 -0.47
C THR A 239 10.52 10.01 -1.06
N ALA A 240 9.95 11.00 -0.37
CA ALA A 240 10.05 12.40 -0.79
C ALA A 240 11.51 12.91 -0.71
N GLU A 241 12.28 12.45 0.27
CA GLU A 241 13.67 12.92 0.45
C GLU A 241 14.59 12.41 -0.66
N ASP A 242 14.54 11.09 -0.96
CA ASP A 242 15.39 10.52 -2.01
C ASP A 242 14.98 11.05 -3.38
N ALA A 243 13.67 11.19 -3.65
CA ALA A 243 13.18 11.79 -4.89
C ALA A 243 13.62 13.24 -5.04
N ARG A 244 13.58 14.04 -3.96
CA ARG A 244 14.08 15.42 -3.95
C ARG A 244 15.56 15.47 -4.28
N LYS A 245 16.39 14.62 -3.67
CA LYS A 245 17.83 14.50 -3.97
C LYS A 245 18.06 14.09 -5.41
N SER A 246 17.41 13.01 -5.84
CA SER A 246 17.50 12.46 -7.20
C SER A 246 17.15 13.50 -8.26
N PHE A 247 16.03 14.18 -8.07
CA PHE A 247 15.56 15.23 -8.97
C PHE A 247 16.51 16.44 -8.99
N THR A 248 16.97 16.90 -7.83
CA THR A 248 17.94 18.01 -7.74
C THR A 248 19.24 17.67 -8.46
N ASN A 249 19.72 16.44 -8.35
CA ASN A 249 20.96 15.99 -8.97
C ASN A 249 20.88 15.92 -10.50
N ILE A 250 19.71 15.65 -11.09
CA ILE A 250 19.57 15.55 -12.54
C ILE A 250 19.34 16.92 -13.21
N LEU A 251 18.82 17.91 -12.50
CA LEU A 251 18.46 19.23 -13.05
C LEU A 251 19.59 19.93 -13.83
N PRO A 252 20.88 19.90 -13.42
CA PRO A 252 21.95 20.54 -14.20
C PRO A 252 22.10 19.97 -15.61
N SER A 253 21.71 18.70 -15.84
CA SER A 253 21.82 18.02 -17.13
C SER A 253 20.55 18.12 -17.99
N VAL A 254 19.40 18.54 -17.39
CA VAL A 254 18.10 18.59 -18.08
C VAL A 254 17.40 19.93 -17.81
N LYS A 255 17.91 20.99 -18.47
CA LYS A 255 17.41 22.36 -18.23
C LYS A 255 16.01 22.63 -18.80
N ASP A 256 15.68 22.04 -19.93
CA ASP A 256 14.45 22.35 -20.69
C ASP A 256 13.40 21.23 -20.62
N PHE A 257 13.15 20.70 -19.43
CA PHE A 257 12.06 19.73 -19.25
C PHE A 257 10.70 20.43 -19.12
N VAL A 258 9.63 19.74 -19.47
CA VAL A 258 8.25 20.25 -19.46
C VAL A 258 7.40 19.62 -18.37
N GLY A 259 7.77 18.43 -17.89
CA GLY A 259 7.05 17.73 -16.81
C GLY A 259 7.85 16.63 -16.16
N VAL A 260 7.27 16.04 -15.13
CA VAL A 260 7.86 14.98 -14.32
C VAL A 260 6.85 13.85 -14.13
N PHE A 261 7.26 12.64 -14.46
CA PHE A 261 6.56 11.41 -14.16
C PHE A 261 7.21 10.81 -12.91
N ALA A 262 6.65 11.09 -11.74
CA ALA A 262 7.04 10.47 -10.49
C ALA A 262 6.23 9.18 -10.28
N GLN A 263 6.88 8.12 -9.83
CA GLN A 263 6.23 6.83 -9.74
C GLN A 263 5.37 6.64 -8.49
N ASN A 264 5.46 7.57 -7.50
CA ASN A 264 4.45 7.66 -6.45
C ASN A 264 4.24 9.11 -5.97
N ASP A 265 3.28 9.31 -5.09
CA ASP A 265 2.91 10.61 -4.55
C ASP A 265 3.96 11.18 -3.60
N SER A 266 4.64 10.36 -2.81
CA SER A 266 5.75 10.81 -1.96
C SER A 266 6.90 11.34 -2.82
N GLU A 267 7.23 10.65 -3.93
CA GLU A 267 8.23 11.12 -4.88
C GLU A 267 7.79 12.42 -5.57
N ALA A 268 6.51 12.52 -5.97
CA ALA A 268 5.95 13.74 -6.54
C ALA A 268 6.06 14.91 -5.55
N ALA A 269 5.80 14.69 -4.26
CA ALA A 269 5.97 15.70 -3.22
C ALA A 269 7.43 16.15 -3.08
N GLY A 270 8.38 15.21 -3.16
CA GLY A 270 9.81 15.51 -3.16
C GLY A 270 10.25 16.36 -4.37
N VAL A 271 9.74 16.03 -5.55
CA VAL A 271 9.94 16.82 -6.79
C VAL A 271 9.37 18.23 -6.64
N ILE A 272 8.13 18.36 -6.16
CA ILE A 272 7.47 19.66 -5.95
C ILE A 272 8.29 20.53 -4.97
N ALA A 273 8.76 19.94 -3.87
CA ALA A 273 9.62 20.65 -2.92
C ALA A 273 10.94 21.13 -3.54
N ALA A 274 11.53 20.34 -4.45
CA ALA A 274 12.75 20.76 -5.17
C ALA A 274 12.45 21.88 -6.18
N LEU A 275 11.33 21.81 -6.91
CA LEU A 275 10.88 22.87 -7.83
C LEU A 275 10.62 24.18 -7.09
N ASP A 276 9.90 24.13 -5.95
CA ASP A 276 9.63 25.29 -5.09
C ASP A 276 10.92 25.93 -4.58
N ALA A 277 11.86 25.11 -4.08
CA ALA A 277 13.15 25.59 -3.55
C ALA A 277 14.04 26.28 -4.60
N GLN A 278 13.89 25.91 -5.88
CA GLN A 278 14.65 26.50 -6.98
C GLN A 278 13.87 27.56 -7.77
N GLY A 279 12.64 27.88 -7.36
CA GLY A 279 11.79 28.84 -8.03
C GLY A 279 11.36 28.42 -9.44
N ILE A 280 11.42 27.13 -9.75
CA ILE A 280 11.03 26.58 -11.07
C ILE A 280 9.52 26.42 -11.10
N LYS A 281 8.86 27.07 -12.06
CA LYS A 281 7.41 27.08 -12.21
C LYS A 281 6.96 26.50 -13.56
N GLY A 282 5.65 26.19 -13.66
CA GLY A 282 5.02 25.78 -14.93
C GLY A 282 5.36 24.36 -15.39
N LYS A 283 5.89 23.52 -14.49
CA LYS A 283 6.17 22.10 -14.78
C LYS A 283 4.98 21.24 -14.38
N VAL A 284 4.65 20.27 -15.23
CA VAL A 284 3.54 19.34 -15.00
C VAL A 284 4.05 18.13 -14.21
N VAL A 285 3.58 17.92 -13.00
CA VAL A 285 4.02 16.80 -12.13
C VAL A 285 2.86 15.81 -11.96
N THR A 286 3.15 14.52 -12.12
CA THR A 286 2.20 13.43 -11.88
C THR A 286 2.71 12.51 -10.78
N GLY A 287 1.77 11.80 -10.11
CA GLY A 287 2.06 10.86 -9.05
C GLY A 287 1.12 9.65 -9.08
N PHE A 288 1.27 8.77 -8.10
CA PHE A 288 0.44 7.59 -7.87
C PHE A 288 0.19 7.46 -6.37
N ASP A 289 -0.82 6.70 -5.98
CA ASP A 289 -1.29 6.27 -4.67
C ASP A 289 -2.55 7.02 -4.21
N GLY A 290 -2.70 8.31 -4.53
CA GLY A 290 -3.82 9.13 -4.08
C GLY A 290 -3.65 9.55 -2.61
N ASN A 291 -2.46 9.94 -2.20
CA ASN A 291 -2.22 10.45 -0.86
C ASN A 291 -2.97 11.79 -0.66
N LYS A 292 -3.59 11.97 0.51
CA LYS A 292 -4.40 13.16 0.81
C LYS A 292 -3.66 14.48 0.51
N GLN A 293 -2.39 14.58 0.90
CA GLN A 293 -1.56 15.76 0.64
C GLN A 293 -1.40 16.03 -0.86
N ASN A 294 -1.18 14.98 -1.66
CA ASN A 294 -0.99 15.14 -3.10
C ASN A 294 -2.28 15.53 -3.81
N ILE A 295 -3.44 15.05 -3.33
CA ILE A 295 -4.72 15.52 -3.84
C ILE A 295 -4.94 17.01 -3.48
N GLN A 296 -4.48 17.47 -2.30
CA GLN A 296 -4.44 18.90 -1.96
C GLN A 296 -3.49 19.70 -2.87
N TYR A 297 -2.36 19.11 -3.27
CA TYR A 297 -1.47 19.72 -4.27
C TYR A 297 -2.14 19.81 -5.65
N ILE A 298 -2.96 18.85 -6.02
CA ILE A 298 -3.74 18.90 -7.26
C ILE A 298 -4.78 20.02 -7.17
N ALA A 299 -5.55 20.09 -6.10
CA ALA A 299 -6.53 21.15 -5.87
C ALA A 299 -5.92 22.57 -5.89
N SER A 300 -4.68 22.71 -5.39
CA SER A 300 -3.92 23.98 -5.40
C SER A 300 -3.09 24.23 -6.66
N GLY A 301 -3.10 23.33 -7.65
CA GLY A 301 -2.37 23.46 -8.92
C GLY A 301 -0.88 23.18 -8.84
N LYS A 302 -0.36 22.64 -7.73
CA LYS A 302 1.05 22.24 -7.59
C LYS A 302 1.38 20.89 -8.25
N GLN A 303 0.40 20.00 -8.32
CA GLN A 303 0.45 18.71 -9.00
C GLN A 303 -0.66 18.64 -10.04
N TYR A 304 -0.44 17.95 -11.15
CA TYR A 304 -1.44 17.85 -12.21
C TYR A 304 -2.44 16.71 -11.96
N LEU A 305 -1.93 15.52 -11.64
CA LEU A 305 -2.78 14.38 -11.30
C LEU A 305 -2.06 13.35 -10.42
N THR A 306 -2.87 12.51 -9.78
CA THR A 306 -2.43 11.24 -9.18
C THR A 306 -3.36 10.11 -9.59
N SER A 307 -2.79 8.92 -9.73
CA SER A 307 -3.57 7.67 -9.87
C SER A 307 -3.86 7.10 -8.49
N ALA A 308 -5.05 7.42 -7.96
CA ALA A 308 -5.44 7.05 -6.60
C ALA A 308 -5.89 5.58 -6.52
N THR A 309 -5.13 4.77 -5.81
CA THR A 309 -5.48 3.39 -5.42
C THR A 309 -6.01 3.29 -4.00
N ILE A 310 -5.89 4.37 -3.23
CA ILE A 310 -6.31 4.50 -1.83
C ILE A 310 -5.73 3.37 -0.96
N GLY A 311 -4.45 3.50 -0.60
CA GLY A 311 -3.72 2.46 0.15
C GLY A 311 -4.44 1.93 1.39
N GLY A 312 -5.17 2.78 2.11
CA GLY A 312 -5.98 2.37 3.24
C GLY A 312 -7.17 1.47 2.87
N LEU A 313 -7.77 1.65 1.69
CA LEU A 313 -8.78 0.72 1.17
C LEU A 313 -8.16 -0.64 0.86
N THR A 314 -7.00 -0.64 0.21
CA THR A 314 -6.27 -1.89 -0.08
C THR A 314 -5.97 -2.66 1.21
N ALA A 315 -5.45 -2.01 2.24
CA ALA A 315 -5.18 -2.63 3.54
C ALA A 315 -6.45 -3.18 4.19
N GLY A 316 -7.54 -2.42 4.14
CA GLY A 316 -8.83 -2.88 4.65
C GLY A 316 -9.34 -4.13 3.94
N LEU A 317 -9.24 -4.19 2.61
CA LEU A 317 -9.59 -5.37 1.81
C LEU A 317 -8.74 -6.59 2.14
N LEU A 318 -7.44 -6.41 2.40
CA LEU A 318 -6.56 -7.49 2.86
C LEU A 318 -6.97 -7.96 4.25
N GLY A 319 -7.27 -7.03 5.17
CA GLY A 319 -7.78 -7.34 6.49
C GLY A 319 -9.10 -8.12 6.46
N VAL A 320 -10.07 -7.67 5.66
CA VAL A 320 -11.32 -8.41 5.41
C VAL A 320 -11.05 -9.81 4.86
N THR A 321 -10.09 -9.93 3.94
CA THR A 321 -9.72 -11.24 3.36
C THR A 321 -9.23 -12.22 4.43
N VAL A 322 -8.28 -11.80 5.29
CA VAL A 322 -7.78 -12.71 6.33
C VAL A 322 -8.85 -13.02 7.37
N PHE A 323 -9.75 -12.07 7.67
CA PHE A 323 -10.93 -12.31 8.49
C PHE A 323 -11.83 -13.40 7.89
N ASP A 324 -12.19 -13.27 6.63
CA ASP A 324 -13.04 -14.22 5.93
C ASP A 324 -12.45 -15.64 5.94
N VAL A 325 -11.16 -15.78 5.57
CA VAL A 325 -10.50 -17.09 5.52
C VAL A 325 -10.41 -17.74 6.90
N ILE A 326 -10.08 -17.00 7.95
CA ILE A 326 -10.02 -17.54 9.31
C ILE A 326 -11.40 -17.97 9.79
N ASN A 327 -12.47 -17.30 9.35
CA ASN A 327 -13.84 -17.66 9.67
C ASN A 327 -14.47 -18.70 8.71
N GLY A 328 -13.66 -19.26 7.80
CA GLY A 328 -14.03 -20.44 7.01
C GLY A 328 -14.44 -20.16 5.58
N ALA A 329 -14.39 -18.92 5.12
CA ALA A 329 -14.58 -18.61 3.71
C ALA A 329 -13.49 -19.27 2.86
N LYS A 330 -13.87 -19.72 1.68
CA LYS A 330 -12.95 -20.27 0.68
C LYS A 330 -13.01 -19.38 -0.55
N PHE A 331 -11.84 -19.09 -1.10
CA PHE A 331 -11.69 -18.34 -2.34
C PHE A 331 -11.15 -19.26 -3.42
N GLU A 332 -11.79 -19.24 -4.59
CA GLU A 332 -11.27 -19.89 -5.79
C GLU A 332 -9.99 -19.19 -6.25
N LEU A 333 -9.18 -19.87 -7.06
CA LEU A 333 -7.89 -19.32 -7.49
C LEU A 333 -8.00 -17.92 -8.14
N PRO A 334 -8.96 -17.64 -9.06
CA PRO A 334 -9.10 -16.29 -9.60
C PRO A 334 -9.47 -15.22 -8.57
N GLU A 335 -10.13 -15.59 -7.47
CA GLU A 335 -10.47 -14.67 -6.39
C GLU A 335 -9.28 -14.30 -5.51
N ARG A 336 -8.19 -15.04 -5.63
CA ARG A 336 -6.97 -14.87 -4.83
C ARG A 336 -5.94 -13.97 -5.50
N PHE A 337 -6.17 -13.57 -6.76
CA PHE A 337 -5.27 -12.68 -7.51
C PHE A 337 -6.08 -11.58 -8.21
N LEU A 338 -6.09 -10.39 -7.58
CA LEU A 338 -7.03 -9.33 -7.95
C LEU A 338 -6.30 -8.05 -8.33
N SER A 339 -6.81 -7.36 -9.36
CA SER A 339 -6.53 -5.94 -9.53
C SER A 339 -7.59 -5.09 -8.83
N GLN A 340 -7.15 -4.02 -8.16
CA GLN A 340 -8.01 -2.98 -7.58
C GLN A 340 -8.03 -1.78 -8.51
N GLY A 341 -9.21 -1.34 -8.92
CA GLY A 341 -9.36 -0.18 -9.79
C GLY A 341 -8.79 1.09 -9.16
N ALA A 342 -8.19 1.94 -9.98
CA ALA A 342 -7.63 3.21 -9.58
C ALA A 342 -8.38 4.37 -10.22
N LEU A 343 -8.53 5.46 -9.48
CA LEU A 343 -9.14 6.70 -9.96
C LEU A 343 -8.04 7.69 -10.37
N LEU A 344 -8.11 8.20 -11.59
CA LEU A 344 -7.29 9.35 -12.01
C LEU A 344 -7.87 10.62 -11.38
N VAL A 345 -7.23 11.13 -10.34
CA VAL A 345 -7.63 12.37 -9.68
C VAL A 345 -6.93 13.54 -10.38
N THR A 346 -7.75 14.42 -10.97
CA THR A 346 -7.33 15.62 -11.70
C THR A 346 -7.82 16.87 -10.97
N PRO A 347 -7.44 18.10 -11.38
CA PRO A 347 -7.98 19.33 -10.79
C PRO A 347 -9.51 19.38 -10.73
N ASP A 348 -10.19 18.83 -11.75
CA ASP A 348 -11.66 18.83 -11.81
C ASP A 348 -12.33 17.92 -10.78
N SER A 349 -11.60 16.93 -10.24
CA SER A 349 -12.13 15.94 -9.29
C SER A 349 -11.53 16.02 -7.89
N ALA A 350 -10.42 16.75 -7.71
CA ALA A 350 -9.64 16.76 -6.48
C ALA A 350 -10.46 17.18 -5.24
N ASP A 351 -11.18 18.30 -5.31
CA ASP A 351 -12.00 18.78 -4.19
C ASP A 351 -13.11 17.79 -3.83
N LYS A 352 -13.74 17.19 -4.84
CA LYS A 352 -14.78 16.19 -4.62
C LYS A 352 -14.21 14.97 -3.92
N VAL A 353 -13.06 14.47 -4.36
CA VAL A 353 -12.38 13.30 -3.75
C VAL A 353 -11.94 13.63 -2.32
N LEU A 354 -11.40 14.82 -2.05
CA LEU A 354 -11.07 15.26 -0.70
C LEU A 354 -12.27 15.24 0.23
N ASN A 355 -13.41 15.73 -0.24
CA ASN A 355 -14.62 15.83 0.54
C ASN A 355 -15.37 14.51 0.72
N THR A 356 -15.27 13.57 -0.26
CA THR A 356 -15.99 12.29 -0.21
C THR A 356 -15.16 11.18 0.42
N ILE A 357 -13.85 11.11 0.14
CA ILE A 357 -12.99 10.00 0.59
C ILE A 357 -12.14 10.37 1.80
N TYR A 358 -11.65 11.63 1.86
CA TYR A 358 -10.62 12.03 2.82
C TYR A 358 -11.08 13.06 3.85
N ALA A 359 -12.39 13.36 3.95
CA ALA A 359 -12.92 14.32 4.92
C ALA A 359 -12.58 13.93 6.36
N ASN A 360 -12.76 12.65 6.69
CA ASN A 360 -12.54 12.08 8.02
C ASN A 360 -11.89 10.70 7.92
N GLN A 361 -12.46 9.68 8.57
CA GLN A 361 -12.14 8.28 8.36
C GLN A 361 -12.56 7.86 6.95
N LEU A 362 -11.91 6.81 6.42
CA LEU A 362 -12.30 6.25 5.13
C LEU A 362 -13.78 5.80 5.20
N PRO A 363 -14.63 6.27 4.28
CA PRO A 363 -16.08 6.12 4.39
C PRO A 363 -16.58 4.77 3.84
N PHE A 364 -15.84 3.69 4.07
CA PHE A 364 -16.20 2.37 3.61
C PHE A 364 -16.93 1.56 4.69
N ASP A 365 -17.95 0.81 4.29
CA ASP A 365 -18.61 -0.19 5.13
C ASP A 365 -17.84 -1.51 5.04
N TRP A 366 -16.86 -1.66 5.91
CA TRP A 366 -15.96 -2.81 5.92
C TRP A 366 -16.68 -4.14 6.16
N ALA A 367 -17.79 -4.15 6.91
CA ALA A 367 -18.57 -5.36 7.14
C ALA A 367 -19.20 -5.86 5.84
N LYS A 368 -19.71 -4.98 4.99
CA LYS A 368 -20.27 -5.37 3.67
C LYS A 368 -19.26 -5.99 2.73
N MET A 369 -17.97 -5.69 2.91
CA MET A 369 -16.90 -6.28 2.11
C MET A 369 -16.61 -7.74 2.49
N SER A 370 -17.11 -8.23 3.63
CA SER A 370 -16.87 -9.59 4.11
C SER A 370 -17.87 -10.58 3.49
N LYS A 371 -17.34 -11.59 2.82
CA LYS A 371 -18.14 -12.73 2.33
C LYS A 371 -18.67 -13.62 3.46
N THR A 372 -17.98 -13.63 4.61
CA THR A 372 -18.46 -14.37 5.79
C THR A 372 -19.67 -13.71 6.42
N LEU A 373 -19.66 -12.36 6.53
CA LEU A 373 -20.78 -11.63 7.14
C LEU A 373 -21.94 -11.42 6.15
N HIS A 374 -21.64 -11.33 4.86
CA HIS A 374 -22.61 -11.05 3.80
C HIS A 374 -22.47 -12.02 2.64
N PRO A 375 -22.70 -13.33 2.83
CA PRO A 375 -22.45 -14.35 1.80
C PRO A 375 -23.26 -14.13 0.52
N ASP A 376 -24.51 -13.66 0.66
CA ASP A 376 -25.43 -13.50 -0.47
C ASP A 376 -25.40 -12.11 -1.12
N ASN A 377 -24.84 -11.10 -0.43
CA ASN A 377 -24.94 -9.72 -0.88
C ASN A 377 -23.68 -8.89 -0.52
N TRP A 378 -22.52 -9.53 -0.42
CA TRP A 378 -21.27 -8.82 -0.22
C TRP A 378 -21.03 -7.78 -1.31
N ASP A 379 -20.38 -6.69 -0.92
CA ASP A 379 -20.07 -5.58 -1.81
C ASP A 379 -18.65 -5.07 -1.52
N PRO A 380 -17.72 -5.22 -2.45
CA PRO A 380 -16.33 -4.76 -2.25
C PRO A 380 -16.19 -3.24 -2.22
N GLN A 381 -17.25 -2.50 -2.55
CA GLN A 381 -17.31 -1.02 -2.61
C GLN A 381 -16.20 -0.37 -3.43
N THR A 382 -15.53 -1.15 -4.23
CA THR A 382 -14.54 -0.77 -5.24
C THR A 382 -14.55 -1.78 -6.37
N LEU A 383 -13.94 -1.40 -7.49
CA LEU A 383 -13.73 -2.33 -8.59
C LEU A 383 -12.59 -3.30 -8.23
N LEU A 384 -12.96 -4.53 -7.87
CA LEU A 384 -12.02 -5.65 -7.78
C LEU A 384 -12.19 -6.53 -9.01
N ASN A 385 -11.10 -6.76 -9.72
CA ASN A 385 -11.10 -7.49 -10.97
C ASN A 385 -10.17 -8.70 -10.87
N PRO A 386 -10.70 -9.94 -10.85
CA PRO A 386 -9.89 -11.15 -11.02
C PRO A 386 -9.07 -11.06 -12.31
N ILE A 387 -7.78 -11.28 -12.22
CA ILE A 387 -6.83 -11.04 -13.31
C ILE A 387 -5.88 -12.22 -13.45
N ASP A 388 -5.55 -12.57 -14.70
CA ASP A 388 -4.47 -13.51 -14.97
C ASP A 388 -3.13 -12.85 -14.63
N PRO A 389 -2.23 -13.51 -13.91
CA PRO A 389 -0.89 -12.97 -13.67
C PRO A 389 -0.16 -12.54 -14.96
N ARG A 390 -0.39 -13.23 -16.06
CA ARG A 390 0.18 -12.88 -17.38
C ARG A 390 -0.30 -11.52 -17.90
N GLU A 391 -1.56 -11.15 -17.61
CA GLU A 391 -2.07 -9.82 -17.95
C GLU A 391 -1.46 -8.73 -17.07
N LEU A 392 -1.29 -9.00 -15.76
CA LEU A 392 -0.75 -8.04 -14.82
C LEU A 392 0.69 -7.65 -15.15
N TYR A 393 1.49 -8.61 -15.57
CA TYR A 393 2.91 -8.42 -15.89
C TYR A 393 3.16 -8.22 -17.40
N ALA A 394 2.13 -7.99 -18.20
CA ALA A 394 2.28 -7.73 -19.63
C ALA A 394 3.18 -6.50 -19.87
N GLY A 395 4.23 -6.68 -20.70
CA GLY A 395 5.21 -5.63 -21.01
C GLY A 395 6.35 -5.47 -19.99
N VAL A 396 6.31 -6.22 -18.86
CA VAL A 396 7.46 -6.37 -17.97
C VAL A 396 8.32 -7.53 -18.50
N PRO A 397 9.65 -7.37 -18.61
CA PRO A 397 10.53 -8.48 -19.02
C PRO A 397 10.40 -9.68 -18.09
N GLN A 398 10.13 -10.86 -18.65
CA GLN A 398 9.81 -12.08 -17.90
C GLN A 398 10.59 -13.27 -18.42
N GLU A 399 11.91 -13.18 -18.48
CA GLU A 399 12.71 -14.11 -19.28
C GLU A 399 12.93 -15.51 -18.68
N GLN A 400 12.58 -15.79 -17.41
CA GLN A 400 13.13 -17.00 -16.75
C GLN A 400 12.18 -17.78 -15.83
N TYR A 401 10.87 -17.62 -15.88
CA TYR A 401 10.01 -18.38 -14.97
C TYR A 401 8.78 -19.01 -15.62
N LYS A 402 8.36 -20.09 -15.02
CA LYS A 402 7.15 -20.81 -15.41
C LYS A 402 6.05 -20.53 -14.39
N LEU A 403 4.97 -19.92 -14.83
CA LEU A 403 3.76 -19.73 -14.03
C LEU A 403 3.17 -21.09 -13.66
N ASN A 404 2.59 -21.19 -12.45
CA ASN A 404 1.89 -22.40 -12.00
C ASN A 404 0.75 -22.75 -12.98
N SER A 405 0.72 -24.02 -13.42
CA SER A 405 -0.23 -24.50 -14.43
C SER A 405 -1.71 -24.45 -13.98
N ALA A 406 -1.99 -24.26 -12.69
CA ALA A 406 -3.35 -24.06 -12.22
C ALA A 406 -4.02 -22.82 -12.87
N TRP A 407 -3.22 -21.84 -13.33
CA TRP A 407 -3.72 -20.69 -14.06
C TRP A 407 -4.18 -21.01 -15.49
N ASP A 408 -3.75 -22.13 -16.08
CA ASP A 408 -4.13 -22.52 -17.44
C ASP A 408 -5.58 -23.00 -17.53
N THR A 409 -6.17 -23.41 -16.39
CA THR A 409 -7.54 -23.92 -16.28
C THR A 409 -8.43 -23.07 -15.42
N ALA A 410 -7.95 -21.96 -14.87
CA ALA A 410 -8.72 -21.06 -14.02
C ALA A 410 -9.78 -20.29 -14.84
N ASP A 411 -11.05 -20.38 -14.44
CA ASP A 411 -12.14 -19.61 -15.09
C ASP A 411 -12.19 -18.17 -14.54
N ILE A 412 -11.24 -17.37 -15.00
CA ILE A 412 -11.10 -15.96 -14.59
C ILE A 412 -12.32 -15.15 -15.06
N ALA A 413 -12.88 -15.45 -16.23
CA ALA A 413 -13.97 -14.67 -16.83
C ALA A 413 -15.26 -14.79 -16.02
N ALA A 414 -15.63 -15.99 -15.57
CA ALA A 414 -16.81 -16.21 -14.74
C ALA A 414 -16.69 -15.47 -13.40
N VAL A 415 -15.54 -15.59 -12.73
CA VAL A 415 -15.31 -14.91 -11.45
C VAL A 415 -15.26 -13.39 -11.63
N ARG A 416 -14.66 -12.89 -12.70
CA ARG A 416 -14.66 -11.46 -13.05
C ARG A 416 -16.08 -10.87 -13.17
N SER A 417 -16.98 -11.60 -13.82
CA SER A 417 -18.38 -11.19 -13.95
C SER A 417 -19.08 -11.09 -12.60
N THR A 418 -18.84 -12.04 -11.70
CA THR A 418 -19.37 -12.05 -10.33
C THR A 418 -18.89 -10.86 -9.52
N TYR A 419 -17.58 -10.55 -9.61
CA TYR A 419 -16.97 -9.42 -8.89
C TYR A 419 -17.46 -8.07 -9.42
N ALA A 420 -17.62 -7.92 -10.74
CA ALA A 420 -18.16 -6.72 -11.35
C ALA A 420 -19.61 -6.45 -10.94
N ALA A 421 -20.42 -7.51 -10.81
CA ALA A 421 -21.80 -7.44 -10.35
C ALA A 421 -21.92 -7.14 -8.84
N ALA A 422 -20.93 -7.53 -8.04
CA ALA A 422 -20.91 -7.31 -6.60
C ALA A 422 -20.64 -5.84 -6.22
N PHE A 423 -19.96 -5.05 -7.05
CA PHE A 423 -19.72 -3.64 -6.80
C PHE A 423 -20.98 -2.81 -7.05
N LYS A 424 -21.74 -2.53 -5.99
CA LYS A 424 -23.09 -1.93 -6.05
C LYS A 424 -23.23 -0.63 -5.28
N SER A 425 -22.36 -0.34 -4.33
CA SER A 425 -22.45 0.82 -3.46
C SER A 425 -21.07 1.31 -2.96
N GLY A 426 -21.09 2.25 -2.05
CA GLY A 426 -19.89 2.81 -1.44
C GLY A 426 -19.38 4.07 -2.13
N PRO A 427 -18.39 4.73 -1.53
CA PRO A 427 -17.94 6.05 -1.96
C PRO A 427 -17.28 6.06 -3.35
N LEU A 428 -16.81 4.93 -3.84
CA LEU A 428 -16.24 4.81 -5.19
C LEU A 428 -17.27 4.44 -6.26
N PHE A 429 -18.52 4.14 -5.88
CA PHE A 429 -19.54 3.72 -6.84
C PHE A 429 -19.88 4.82 -7.86
N GLU A 430 -19.90 6.07 -7.43
CA GLU A 430 -20.12 7.21 -8.31
C GLU A 430 -19.00 7.41 -9.36
N TYR A 431 -17.81 6.88 -9.10
CA TYR A 431 -16.65 6.91 -10.02
C TYR A 431 -16.48 5.62 -10.82
N LYS A 432 -17.43 4.67 -10.73
CA LYS A 432 -17.28 3.31 -11.30
C LYS A 432 -16.83 3.31 -12.77
N SER A 433 -17.39 4.21 -13.59
CA SER A 433 -17.03 4.33 -15.01
C SER A 433 -15.67 5.00 -15.28
N ALA A 434 -15.12 5.69 -14.27
CA ALA A 434 -13.83 6.38 -14.35
C ALA A 434 -12.68 5.58 -13.73
N LEU A 435 -12.98 4.42 -13.10
CA LEU A 435 -11.96 3.56 -12.53
C LEU A 435 -11.20 2.82 -13.64
N VAL A 436 -9.89 2.93 -13.64
CA VAL A 436 -8.99 2.15 -14.49
C VAL A 436 -8.79 0.78 -13.84
N ALA A 437 -9.09 -0.31 -14.58
CA ALA A 437 -9.00 -1.71 -14.11
C ALA A 437 -8.20 -2.60 -15.06
#